data_d18b1716ba92ba73de62333902a6c8a9
#
_entry.id   d18b1716ba92ba73de62333902a6c8a9
#
_cell.length_a   1.000
_cell.length_b   1.000
_cell.length_c   1.000
_cell.angle_alpha   90.00
_cell.angle_beta   90.00
_cell.angle_gamma   90.00
#
_symmetry.space_group_name_H-M   'P 1'
#
loop_
_entity.id
_entity.type
_entity.pdbx_description
1 polymer ?
#
loop_
_entity_poly.entity_id
_entity_poly.type
_entity_poly.pdbx_seq_one_letter_code
_entity_poly.pdbx_strand_id
1 'polypeptide(L)'
;DKQILDDLQNEVKRVCTSSRNWTEWSGTMEQWITDIAGWDKDDSSTIVEAGSILPTQMFESVSTNIQSLCKQINASYEHNLYDCTAVIMRRLLEGLLVLAYQNHDIESEITEKSGWHFTLDKIIKNAAQNKKLALSANTKRDMPLFKDIGNFSAHKIWYNSTKQDIEPHILKYRVIIEELMYKAGVK
;
A
#
# COMPACT_ATOMS: atom_id res chain seq x y z
N ASP A 1 14.86 4.77 -17.30
CA ASP A 1 15.19 5.82 -18.27
C ASP A 1 16.69 6.10 -18.27
N LYS A 2 17.38 5.57 -19.30
CA LYS A 2 18.83 5.64 -19.44
C LYS A 2 19.33 7.09 -19.47
N GLN A 3 18.54 8.00 -20.04
CA GLN A 3 18.87 9.42 -20.13
C GLN A 3 18.96 10.09 -18.75
N ILE A 4 18.06 9.77 -17.83
CA ILE A 4 18.06 10.33 -16.46
C ILE A 4 19.30 9.83 -15.69
N LEU A 5 19.70 8.58 -15.92
CA LEU A 5 20.89 7.99 -15.29
C LEU A 5 22.18 8.65 -15.80
N ASP A 6 22.25 8.87 -17.13
CA ASP A 6 23.38 9.53 -17.77
C ASP A 6 23.50 11.00 -17.31
N ASP A 7 22.37 11.70 -17.17
CA ASP A 7 22.33 13.08 -16.69
C ASP A 7 22.75 13.19 -15.21
N LEU A 8 22.28 12.25 -14.36
CA LEU A 8 22.73 12.15 -12.97
C LEU A 8 24.21 11.84 -12.85
N GLN A 9 24.74 10.92 -13.65
CA GLN A 9 26.17 10.61 -13.68
C GLN A 9 27.02 11.82 -14.07
N ASN A 10 26.56 12.59 -15.06
CA ASN A 10 27.27 13.80 -15.51
C ASN A 10 27.24 14.90 -14.48
N GLU A 11 26.10 15.10 -13.77
CA GLU A 11 25.97 16.11 -12.73
C GLU A 11 26.81 15.74 -11.50
N VAL A 12 26.84 14.48 -11.10
CA VAL A 12 27.70 13.96 -10.04
C VAL A 12 29.17 14.17 -10.39
N LYS A 13 29.62 13.84 -11.61
CA LYS A 13 30.98 14.11 -12.09
C LYS A 13 31.30 15.61 -12.01
N ARG A 14 30.36 16.47 -12.41
CA ARG A 14 30.52 17.92 -12.40
C ARG A 14 30.72 18.48 -10.98
N VAL A 15 29.92 18.02 -10.02
CA VAL A 15 29.96 18.49 -8.62
C VAL A 15 31.22 17.98 -7.91
N CYS A 16 31.68 16.79 -8.21
CA CYS A 16 32.82 16.16 -7.54
C CYS A 16 34.18 16.50 -8.12
N THR A 17 34.30 17.04 -9.35
CA THR A 17 35.58 17.44 -9.96
C THR A 17 36.28 18.59 -9.23
N SER A 18 35.65 19.21 -8.24
CA SER A 18 36.23 20.30 -7.44
C SER A 18 36.89 19.83 -6.12
N SER A 19 36.82 18.54 -5.76
CA SER A 19 37.38 18.05 -4.50
C SER A 19 38.75 17.35 -4.65
N ARG A 20 39.66 17.54 -3.65
CA ARG A 20 41.01 16.97 -3.67
C ARG A 20 41.07 15.44 -3.56
N ASN A 21 39.96 14.77 -3.21
CA ASN A 21 39.88 13.32 -3.03
C ASN A 21 38.97 12.65 -4.09
N TRP A 22 38.88 13.23 -5.27
CA TRP A 22 37.99 12.80 -6.33
C TRP A 22 38.15 11.31 -6.71
N THR A 23 39.39 10.82 -6.82
CA THR A 23 39.69 9.44 -7.26
C THR A 23 39.13 8.37 -6.29
N GLU A 24 39.12 8.66 -5.00
CA GLU A 24 38.60 7.74 -3.98
C GLU A 24 37.07 7.76 -3.91
N TRP A 25 36.50 8.95 -4.09
CA TRP A 25 35.05 9.14 -4.12
C TRP A 25 34.38 8.70 -5.41
N SER A 26 35.04 8.86 -6.56
CA SER A 26 34.46 8.46 -7.84
C SER A 26 34.23 6.95 -7.96
N GLY A 27 35.18 6.13 -7.46
CA GLY A 27 35.01 4.68 -7.43
C GLY A 27 33.84 4.21 -6.58
N THR A 28 33.68 4.80 -5.40
CA THR A 28 32.54 4.48 -4.51
C THR A 28 31.20 4.93 -5.09
N MET A 29 31.17 6.09 -5.74
CA MET A 29 29.95 6.60 -6.37
C MET A 29 29.58 5.87 -7.64
N GLU A 30 30.54 5.46 -8.47
CA GLU A 30 30.30 4.60 -9.63
C GLU A 30 29.76 3.24 -9.20
N GLN A 31 30.25 2.68 -8.09
CA GLN A 31 29.70 1.47 -7.50
C GLN A 31 28.26 1.70 -7.01
N TRP A 32 28.01 2.76 -6.28
CA TRP A 32 26.66 3.11 -5.80
C TRP A 32 25.65 3.31 -6.95
N ILE A 33 26.06 4.01 -8.01
CA ILE A 33 25.21 4.21 -9.19
C ILE A 33 24.94 2.88 -9.90
N THR A 34 25.94 1.98 -9.93
CA THR A 34 25.79 0.63 -10.50
C THR A 34 24.87 -0.23 -9.64
N ASP A 35 24.99 -0.12 -8.33
CA ASP A 35 24.14 -0.83 -7.37
C ASP A 35 22.69 -0.33 -7.44
N ILE A 36 22.48 1.00 -7.53
CA ILE A 36 21.16 1.61 -7.71
C ILE A 36 20.56 1.24 -9.08
N ALA A 37 21.34 1.23 -10.15
CA ALA A 37 20.90 0.78 -11.46
C ALA A 37 20.61 -0.72 -11.52
N GLY A 38 21.27 -1.50 -10.67
CA GLY A 38 20.97 -2.92 -10.45
C GLY A 38 19.67 -3.13 -9.68
N TRP A 39 19.34 -2.23 -8.76
CA TRP A 39 18.06 -2.25 -8.02
C TRP A 39 16.84 -2.13 -8.94
N ASP A 40 16.95 -1.37 -10.02
CA ASP A 40 15.83 -1.17 -10.96
C ASP A 40 15.61 -2.37 -11.90
N LYS A 41 16.52 -3.35 -11.91
CA LYS A 41 16.43 -4.52 -12.79
C LYS A 41 15.87 -5.78 -12.14
N ASP A 42 15.76 -5.82 -10.81
CA ASP A 42 15.58 -7.14 -10.19
C ASP A 42 14.36 -7.29 -9.26
N ASP A 43 13.50 -6.30 -9.03
CA ASP A 43 12.65 -6.52 -7.87
C ASP A 43 11.19 -6.08 -7.90
N SER A 44 10.60 -5.85 -9.03
CA SER A 44 9.13 -5.76 -9.06
C SER A 44 8.42 -7.13 -9.09
N SER A 45 9.16 -8.23 -9.26
CA SER A 45 8.58 -9.53 -9.58
C SER A 45 8.64 -10.60 -8.47
N THR A 46 9.45 -10.43 -7.44
CA THR A 46 9.62 -11.49 -6.42
C THR A 46 9.15 -11.09 -5.03
N ILE A 47 7.93 -10.58 -4.93
CA ILE A 47 7.24 -10.65 -3.62
C ILE A 47 6.94 -12.12 -3.37
N VAL A 48 7.53 -12.67 -2.29
CA VAL A 48 7.29 -14.06 -1.86
C VAL A 48 5.78 -14.30 -1.77
N GLU A 49 5.28 -15.28 -2.50
CA GLU A 49 3.87 -15.63 -2.47
C GLU A 49 3.54 -16.34 -1.16
N ALA A 50 3.14 -15.58 -0.19
CA ALA A 50 2.60 -16.07 1.07
C ALA A 50 1.09 -15.82 1.12
N GLY A 51 0.33 -16.80 1.58
CA GLY A 51 -1.14 -16.73 1.69
C GLY A 51 -1.65 -16.45 3.08
N SER A 52 -0.81 -15.94 3.99
CA SER A 52 -1.10 -15.90 5.42
C SER A 52 -2.24 -14.99 5.80
N ILE A 53 -2.34 -13.80 5.22
CA ILE A 53 -3.46 -12.88 5.46
C ILE A 53 -4.49 -13.00 4.36
N LEU A 54 -4.11 -12.81 3.10
CA LEU A 54 -5.00 -12.88 1.95
C LEU A 54 -4.61 -14.08 1.08
N PRO A 55 -5.47 -15.11 0.93
CA PRO A 55 -5.22 -16.23 0.01
C PRO A 55 -5.05 -15.75 -1.43
N THR A 56 -4.12 -16.34 -2.19
CA THR A 56 -3.81 -15.93 -3.58
C THR A 56 -5.06 -15.98 -4.47
N GLN A 57 -5.91 -17.02 -4.31
CA GLN A 57 -7.17 -17.17 -5.05
C GLN A 57 -8.13 -16.00 -4.88
N MET A 58 -7.97 -15.22 -3.82
CA MET A 58 -8.82 -14.06 -3.52
C MET A 58 -8.52 -12.89 -4.45
N PHE A 59 -7.28 -12.76 -4.93
CA PHE A 59 -6.82 -11.58 -5.67
C PHE A 59 -6.10 -11.88 -6.99
N GLU A 60 -6.01 -13.14 -7.43
CA GLU A 60 -5.31 -13.51 -8.68
C GLU A 60 -5.94 -12.92 -9.94
N SER A 61 -7.24 -12.62 -9.92
CA SER A 61 -8.00 -12.08 -11.06
C SER A 61 -8.17 -10.56 -11.04
N VAL A 62 -7.69 -9.86 -10.01
CA VAL A 62 -7.85 -8.39 -9.90
C VAL A 62 -6.72 -7.64 -10.60
N SER A 63 -6.80 -6.30 -10.66
CA SER A 63 -5.78 -5.47 -11.28
C SER A 63 -4.40 -5.61 -10.61
N THR A 64 -3.32 -5.43 -11.37
CA THR A 64 -1.93 -5.56 -10.90
C THR A 64 -1.63 -4.74 -9.65
N ASN A 65 -2.19 -3.52 -9.55
CA ASN A 65 -1.98 -2.66 -8.39
C ASN A 65 -2.58 -3.25 -7.11
N ILE A 66 -3.79 -3.81 -7.19
CA ILE A 66 -4.45 -4.46 -6.05
C ILE A 66 -3.72 -5.75 -5.68
N GLN A 67 -3.33 -6.55 -6.69
CA GLN A 67 -2.50 -7.74 -6.47
C GLN A 67 -1.21 -7.40 -5.72
N SER A 68 -0.51 -6.35 -6.13
CA SER A 68 0.72 -5.89 -5.49
C SER A 68 0.51 -5.55 -4.02
N LEU A 69 -0.56 -4.82 -3.69
CA LEU A 69 -0.89 -4.51 -2.29
C LEU A 69 -1.20 -5.78 -1.48
N CYS A 70 -1.96 -6.73 -2.04
CA CYS A 70 -2.26 -8.00 -1.37
C CYS A 70 -0.98 -8.82 -1.11
N LYS A 71 -0.08 -8.91 -2.10
CA LYS A 71 1.22 -9.58 -1.94
C LYS A 71 2.09 -8.89 -0.89
N GLN A 72 2.14 -7.55 -0.88
CA GLN A 72 2.88 -6.78 0.13
C GLN A 72 2.35 -7.00 1.55
N ILE A 73 1.02 -7.08 1.74
CA ILE A 73 0.42 -7.40 3.04
C ILE A 73 0.90 -8.78 3.52
N ASN A 74 0.82 -9.80 2.67
CA ASN A 74 1.25 -11.14 3.03
C ASN A 74 2.75 -11.19 3.33
N ALA A 75 3.59 -10.64 2.44
CA ALA A 75 5.04 -10.64 2.61
C ALA A 75 5.48 -9.89 3.87
N SER A 76 4.94 -8.70 4.14
CA SER A 76 5.28 -7.95 5.35
C SER A 76 4.89 -8.70 6.64
N TYR A 77 3.75 -9.39 6.64
CA TYR A 77 3.32 -10.21 7.76
C TYR A 77 4.26 -11.40 8.00
N GLU A 78 4.62 -12.13 6.95
CA GLU A 78 5.55 -13.27 7.01
C GLU A 78 6.95 -12.87 7.52
N HIS A 79 7.38 -11.66 7.18
CA HIS A 79 8.63 -11.10 7.66
C HIS A 79 8.54 -10.39 9.02
N ASN A 80 7.42 -10.54 9.72
CA ASN A 80 7.15 -9.91 11.04
C ASN A 80 7.23 -8.37 11.02
N LEU A 81 6.99 -7.74 9.86
CA LEU A 81 6.94 -6.29 9.68
C LEU A 81 5.51 -5.78 9.94
N TYR A 82 5.03 -5.94 11.16
CA TYR A 82 3.60 -5.76 11.49
C TYR A 82 3.11 -4.32 11.33
N ASP A 83 3.93 -3.30 11.59
CA ASP A 83 3.57 -1.91 11.31
C ASP A 83 3.36 -1.70 9.80
N CYS A 84 4.27 -2.21 8.98
CA CYS A 84 4.16 -2.18 7.53
C CYS A 84 2.88 -2.90 7.07
N THR A 85 2.62 -4.09 7.60
CA THR A 85 1.41 -4.87 7.33
C THR A 85 0.16 -4.05 7.61
N ALA A 86 0.05 -3.45 8.80
CA ALA A 86 -1.11 -2.68 9.22
C ALA A 86 -1.35 -1.44 8.33
N VAL A 87 -0.28 -0.74 7.97
CA VAL A 87 -0.36 0.43 7.09
C VAL A 87 -0.83 0.04 5.69
N ILE A 88 -0.33 -1.07 5.13
CA ILE A 88 -0.74 -1.53 3.80
C ILE A 88 -2.16 -2.09 3.81
N MET A 89 -2.58 -2.80 4.89
CA MET A 89 -3.97 -3.24 5.09
C MET A 89 -4.93 -2.05 5.06
N ARG A 90 -4.60 -0.96 5.79
CA ARG A 90 -5.38 0.27 5.78
C ARG A 90 -5.44 0.90 4.37
N ARG A 91 -4.32 0.94 3.65
CA ARG A 91 -4.23 1.48 2.29
C ARG A 91 -5.10 0.68 1.30
N LEU A 92 -5.08 -0.64 1.38
CA LEU A 92 -5.93 -1.49 0.53
C LEU A 92 -7.41 -1.27 0.82
N LEU A 93 -7.80 -1.19 2.10
CA LEU A 93 -9.17 -0.87 2.52
C LEU A 93 -9.64 0.47 1.92
N GLU A 94 -8.82 1.52 2.04
CA GLU A 94 -9.12 2.85 1.52
C GLU A 94 -9.29 2.85 0.01
N GLY A 95 -8.35 2.22 -0.71
CA GLY A 95 -8.38 2.12 -2.17
C GLY A 95 -9.61 1.38 -2.68
N LEU A 96 -9.97 0.25 -2.06
CA LEU A 96 -11.15 -0.51 -2.45
C LEU A 96 -12.46 0.23 -2.14
N LEU A 97 -12.52 0.99 -1.05
CA LEU A 97 -13.67 1.86 -0.78
C LEU A 97 -13.84 2.90 -1.88
N VAL A 98 -12.77 3.63 -2.24
CA VAL A 98 -12.83 4.62 -3.32
C VAL A 98 -13.29 3.98 -4.63
N LEU A 99 -12.71 2.85 -5.01
CA LEU A 99 -13.11 2.11 -6.21
C LEU A 99 -14.59 1.67 -6.15
N ALA A 100 -15.08 1.26 -4.98
CA ALA A 100 -16.48 0.91 -4.81
C ALA A 100 -17.40 2.11 -5.04
N TYR A 101 -17.05 3.31 -4.57
CA TYR A 101 -17.79 4.53 -4.84
C TYR A 101 -17.77 4.91 -6.33
N GLN A 102 -16.62 4.74 -6.99
CA GLN A 102 -16.50 4.96 -8.43
C GLN A 102 -17.37 3.97 -9.22
N ASN A 103 -17.29 2.69 -8.90
CA ASN A 103 -18.08 1.65 -9.59
C ASN A 103 -19.59 1.82 -9.46
N HIS A 104 -20.05 2.49 -8.41
CA HIS A 104 -21.46 2.78 -8.18
C HIS A 104 -21.90 4.21 -8.62
N ASP A 105 -21.02 4.96 -9.30
CA ASP A 105 -21.25 6.34 -9.74
C ASP A 105 -21.67 7.30 -8.61
N ILE A 106 -21.02 7.16 -7.44
CA ILE A 106 -21.28 7.98 -6.24
C ILE A 106 -20.01 8.56 -5.60
N GLU A 107 -18.90 8.64 -6.35
CA GLU A 107 -17.63 9.18 -5.86
C GLU A 107 -17.77 10.61 -5.29
N SER A 108 -18.66 11.40 -5.84
CA SER A 108 -18.95 12.75 -5.35
C SER A 108 -19.39 12.80 -3.89
N GLU A 109 -19.94 11.71 -3.33
CA GLU A 109 -20.34 11.63 -1.92
C GLU A 109 -19.15 11.55 -0.95
N ILE A 110 -17.95 11.22 -1.46
CA ILE A 110 -16.71 11.12 -0.69
C ILE A 110 -15.63 12.11 -1.16
N THR A 111 -15.99 13.06 -2.03
CA THR A 111 -15.06 14.04 -2.60
C THR A 111 -15.35 15.44 -2.05
N GLU A 112 -14.30 16.15 -1.66
CA GLU A 112 -14.39 17.57 -1.24
C GLU A 112 -14.53 18.50 -2.44
N LYS A 113 -14.95 19.74 -2.21
CA LYS A 113 -15.03 20.79 -3.24
C LYS A 113 -13.65 21.08 -3.92
N SER A 114 -12.58 20.78 -3.23
CA SER A 114 -11.19 20.86 -3.71
C SER A 114 -10.81 19.76 -4.72
N GLY A 115 -11.64 18.74 -4.89
CA GLY A 115 -11.37 17.56 -5.71
C GLY A 115 -10.66 16.43 -4.98
N TRP A 116 -10.26 16.62 -3.72
CA TRP A 116 -9.66 15.56 -2.90
C TRP A 116 -10.71 14.71 -2.23
N HIS A 117 -10.40 13.41 -2.02
CA HIS A 117 -11.27 12.55 -1.23
C HIS A 117 -11.25 12.94 0.24
N PHE A 118 -12.35 12.69 0.93
CA PHE A 118 -12.40 12.80 2.39
C PHE A 118 -11.40 11.86 3.06
N THR A 119 -11.13 12.12 4.34
CA THR A 119 -10.33 11.20 5.16
C THR A 119 -11.02 9.83 5.24
N LEU A 120 -10.22 8.76 5.39
CA LEU A 120 -10.74 7.40 5.49
C LEU A 120 -11.82 7.26 6.58
N ASP A 121 -11.69 7.97 7.71
CA ASP A 121 -12.72 7.99 8.76
C ASP A 121 -14.08 8.49 8.25
N LYS A 122 -14.10 9.57 7.48
CA LYS A 122 -15.34 10.10 6.88
C LYS A 122 -15.89 9.17 5.81
N ILE A 123 -14.99 8.55 5.01
CA ILE A 123 -15.39 7.59 3.97
C ILE A 123 -16.06 6.37 4.60
N ILE A 124 -15.46 5.78 5.64
CA ILE A 124 -16.03 4.63 6.37
C ILE A 124 -17.39 4.97 6.98
N LYS A 125 -17.55 6.15 7.60
CA LYS A 125 -18.82 6.60 8.18
C LYS A 125 -19.90 6.76 7.11
N ASN A 126 -19.57 7.32 5.95
CA ASN A 126 -20.49 7.43 4.84
C ASN A 126 -20.85 6.04 4.30
N ALA A 127 -19.85 5.19 4.04
CA ALA A 127 -20.05 3.84 3.52
C ALA A 127 -20.93 2.96 4.41
N ALA A 128 -20.83 3.11 5.74
CA ALA A 128 -21.66 2.37 6.69
C ALA A 128 -23.15 2.70 6.58
N GLN A 129 -23.50 3.91 6.11
CA GLN A 129 -24.87 4.38 5.98
C GLN A 129 -25.37 4.36 4.53
N ASN A 130 -24.46 4.20 3.57
CA ASN A 130 -24.75 4.30 2.15
C ASN A 130 -25.60 3.12 1.67
N LYS A 131 -26.80 3.43 1.16
CA LYS A 131 -27.74 2.41 0.68
C LYS A 131 -27.37 1.84 -0.69
N LYS A 132 -26.64 2.59 -1.53
CA LYS A 132 -26.18 2.10 -2.84
C LYS A 132 -25.05 1.09 -2.68
N LEU A 133 -24.11 1.35 -1.80
CA LEU A 133 -23.06 0.37 -1.48
C LEU A 133 -23.62 -0.88 -0.81
N ALA A 134 -24.64 -0.72 0.04
CA ALA A 134 -25.34 -1.80 0.73
C ALA A 134 -24.37 -2.81 1.37
N LEU A 135 -23.36 -2.32 2.11
CA LEU A 135 -22.37 -3.16 2.78
C LEU A 135 -23.03 -4.03 3.86
N SER A 136 -22.48 -5.20 4.08
CA SER A 136 -22.94 -6.13 5.14
C SER A 136 -22.76 -5.52 6.54
N ALA A 137 -23.54 -6.00 7.50
CA ALA A 137 -23.46 -5.55 8.90
C ALA A 137 -22.06 -5.83 9.50
N ASN A 138 -21.45 -6.95 9.13
CA ASN A 138 -20.11 -7.31 9.60
C ASN A 138 -19.05 -6.34 9.08
N THR A 139 -19.07 -6.05 7.78
CA THR A 139 -18.13 -5.10 7.16
C THR A 139 -18.26 -3.69 7.77
N LYS A 140 -19.49 -3.20 7.94
CA LYS A 140 -19.75 -1.91 8.59
C LYS A 140 -19.19 -1.81 10.01
N ARG A 141 -19.34 -2.88 10.79
CA ARG A 141 -18.87 -2.95 12.18
C ARG A 141 -17.36 -3.03 12.27
N ASP A 142 -16.73 -3.82 11.40
CA ASP A 142 -15.33 -4.21 11.57
C ASP A 142 -14.34 -3.33 10.77
N MET A 143 -14.76 -2.59 9.72
CA MET A 143 -13.89 -1.65 8.98
C MET A 143 -13.13 -0.63 9.84
N PRO A 144 -13.74 0.02 10.86
CA PRO A 144 -13.05 1.01 11.68
C PRO A 144 -11.80 0.45 12.37
N LEU A 145 -11.80 -0.83 12.76
CA LEU A 145 -10.68 -1.49 13.42
C LEU A 145 -9.41 -1.41 12.54
N PHE A 146 -9.50 -1.73 11.26
CA PHE A 146 -8.35 -1.76 10.36
C PHE A 146 -7.83 -0.36 10.00
N LYS A 147 -8.71 0.64 9.97
CA LYS A 147 -8.31 2.03 9.92
C LYS A 147 -7.50 2.41 11.17
N ASP A 148 -7.98 2.02 12.36
CA ASP A 148 -7.35 2.41 13.62
C ASP A 148 -6.00 1.72 13.82
N ILE A 149 -5.88 0.42 13.56
CA ILE A 149 -4.60 -0.31 13.63
C ILE A 149 -3.60 0.35 12.67
N GLY A 150 -3.97 0.60 11.42
CA GLY A 150 -3.09 1.25 10.45
C GLY A 150 -2.70 2.69 10.82
N ASN A 151 -3.61 3.45 11.44
CA ASN A 151 -3.29 4.79 11.93
C ASN A 151 -2.33 4.77 13.12
N PHE A 152 -2.50 3.82 14.05
CA PHE A 152 -1.59 3.67 15.19
C PHE A 152 -0.18 3.32 14.71
N SER A 153 -0.06 2.37 13.79
CA SER A 153 1.23 1.97 13.20
C SER A 153 1.90 3.10 12.41
N ALA A 154 1.12 3.96 11.74
CA ALA A 154 1.69 5.05 10.93
C ALA A 154 2.09 6.29 11.74
N HIS A 155 1.43 6.60 12.84
CA HIS A 155 1.51 7.92 13.45
C HIS A 155 1.89 7.93 14.94
N LYS A 156 1.80 6.81 15.64
CA LYS A 156 2.13 6.77 17.07
C LYS A 156 3.56 6.29 17.30
N ILE A 157 4.45 7.22 17.65
CA ILE A 157 5.89 6.98 17.88
C ILE A 157 6.16 5.89 18.93
N TRP A 158 5.28 5.74 19.92
CA TRP A 158 5.45 4.80 21.03
C TRP A 158 4.64 3.50 20.88
N TYR A 159 3.99 3.29 19.73
CA TYR A 159 3.23 2.08 19.44
C TYR A 159 3.90 1.33 18.29
N ASN A 160 4.23 0.08 18.52
CA ASN A 160 4.68 -0.85 17.49
C ASN A 160 3.64 -1.97 17.40
N SER A 161 3.08 -2.16 16.23
CA SER A 161 2.17 -3.28 15.98
C SER A 161 2.87 -4.61 16.17
N THR A 162 2.15 -5.55 16.75
CA THR A 162 2.62 -6.92 16.99
C THR A 162 1.75 -7.92 16.23
N LYS A 163 2.19 -9.17 16.19
CA LYS A 163 1.39 -10.27 15.64
C LYS A 163 0.01 -10.36 16.30
N GLN A 164 -0.06 -10.11 17.60
CA GLN A 164 -1.29 -10.18 18.39
C GLN A 164 -2.32 -9.11 18.02
N ASP A 165 -1.88 -7.99 17.46
CA ASP A 165 -2.77 -6.92 17.01
C ASP A 165 -3.42 -7.23 15.64
N ILE A 166 -2.86 -8.17 14.88
CA ILE A 166 -3.32 -8.47 13.51
C ILE A 166 -3.96 -9.86 13.44
N GLU A 167 -3.30 -10.88 13.95
CA GLU A 167 -3.68 -12.29 13.79
C GLU A 167 -5.14 -12.61 14.17
N PRO A 168 -5.69 -12.12 15.29
CA PRO A 168 -7.08 -12.39 15.67
C PRO A 168 -8.12 -11.80 14.72
N HIS A 169 -7.70 -10.88 13.86
CA HIS A 169 -8.57 -10.11 12.96
C HIS A 169 -8.45 -10.49 11.48
N ILE A 170 -7.57 -11.43 11.13
CA ILE A 170 -7.32 -11.84 9.74
C ILE A 170 -8.62 -12.29 9.05
N LEU A 171 -9.45 -13.11 9.70
CA LEU A 171 -10.71 -13.56 9.11
C LEU A 171 -11.67 -12.39 8.81
N LYS A 172 -11.78 -11.44 9.74
CA LYS A 172 -12.60 -10.24 9.54
C LYS A 172 -12.10 -9.41 8.38
N TYR A 173 -10.77 -9.25 8.28
CA TYR A 173 -10.16 -8.53 7.18
C TYR A 173 -10.45 -9.18 5.82
N ARG A 174 -10.31 -10.50 5.71
CA ARG A 174 -10.65 -11.25 4.48
C ARG A 174 -12.08 -10.99 4.03
N VAL A 175 -13.04 -11.09 4.95
CA VAL A 175 -14.46 -10.85 4.66
C VAL A 175 -14.69 -9.43 4.12
N ILE A 176 -14.08 -8.44 4.76
CA ILE A 176 -14.20 -7.03 4.34
C ILE A 176 -13.61 -6.84 2.94
N ILE A 177 -12.37 -7.31 2.73
CA ILE A 177 -11.68 -7.12 1.45
C ILE A 177 -12.40 -7.83 0.31
N GLU A 178 -12.90 -9.04 0.56
CA GLU A 178 -13.67 -9.77 -0.45
C GLU A 178 -14.95 -9.03 -0.84
N GLU A 179 -15.74 -8.57 0.15
CA GLU A 179 -16.95 -7.79 -0.13
C GLU A 179 -16.62 -6.51 -0.89
N LEU A 180 -15.57 -5.79 -0.48
CA LEU A 180 -15.18 -4.55 -1.15
C LEU A 180 -14.66 -4.78 -2.57
N MET A 181 -13.96 -5.89 -2.85
CA MET A 181 -13.56 -6.26 -4.21
C MET A 181 -14.77 -6.44 -5.13
N TYR A 182 -15.83 -7.10 -4.65
CA TYR A 182 -17.09 -7.22 -5.40
C TYR A 182 -17.77 -5.85 -5.59
N LYS A 183 -17.85 -5.03 -4.55
CA LYS A 183 -18.45 -3.69 -4.65
C LYS A 183 -17.68 -2.75 -5.56
N ALA A 184 -16.37 -2.89 -5.60
CA ALA A 184 -15.48 -2.15 -6.49
C ALA A 184 -15.53 -2.64 -7.96
N GLY A 185 -16.23 -3.74 -8.24
CA GLY A 185 -16.29 -4.31 -9.59
C GLY A 185 -14.94 -4.85 -10.10
N VAL A 186 -14.03 -5.19 -9.20
CA VAL A 186 -12.70 -5.71 -9.57
C VAL A 186 -12.62 -7.24 -9.47
N LYS A 187 -13.68 -7.86 -8.97
CA LYS A 187 -13.83 -9.31 -8.87
C LYS A 187 -15.22 -9.72 -9.37
#